data_4ac01ff9bbea5a56a7b7000fe6a015f4
#
_entry.id   4ac01ff9bbea5a56a7b7000fe6a015f4
#
_cell.length_a   1.000
_cell.length_b   1.000
_cell.length_c   1.000
_cell.angle_alpha   90.00
_cell.angle_beta   90.00
_cell.angle_gamma   90.00
#
_symmetry.space_group_name_H-M   'P 1'
#
loop_
_entity.id
_entity.type
_entity.pdbx_description
1 polymer ?
#
loop_
_entity_poly.entity_id
_entity_poly.type
_entity_poly.pdbx_seq_one_letter_code
_entity_poly.pdbx_strand_id
1 'polypeptide(L)'
;MRESIEIKEFTRIFCKDDVQDEGLTTVSRALFEDLEQFLFDFNSSNIHSDASEFMSLGSQRYVGKYISVNNFVGVIQTPKGHQVQILPKIDLGRDENDADEVNSFTQTKKIFLKMIRTLRDIPIKHLDTTNLKTEKLPIFEIFISMYLQEAMILAKRGLKSAYQEHEDNLRFYKGKLMVSEHIRQNIAHKERFYMRYDEYDLNRPENRLIKSTLLKLMSLSMNEQNQKEIRQILTFFELVEPSSNYEKDFSLVKKDRTVKDYEMILQWSKVFLFNQSFSTFTGKSQSWALRFPMETVFESYVAQELRKVCSDTSWTITVQDREKWLFDYPNNKFRLKPDIVIRKEDGSQIILDTKWKSLTDNERMNYGISQSDMYQMYAYSKKYTRTGGDSPDVWLLYPVNSEMRKYTDDRIIEFISKNADENDVHVRLFFVDLKEIGQSMQTLKSRLENNYS
;
A
#
# COMPACT_ATOMS: atom_id res chain seq x y z
N MET A 1 5.03 -24.90 -15.01
CA MET A 1 3.77 -24.12 -15.09
C MET A 1 3.88 -23.02 -14.03
N ARG A 2 3.43 -21.78 -14.30
CA ARG A 2 3.42 -20.72 -13.29
C ARG A 2 2.34 -21.02 -12.26
N GLU A 3 2.64 -20.87 -10.98
CA GLU A 3 1.71 -21.10 -9.88
C GLU A 3 1.38 -19.76 -9.20
N SER A 4 0.15 -19.63 -8.71
CA SER A 4 -0.28 -18.50 -7.89
C SER A 4 -0.90 -19.05 -6.60
N ILE A 5 -0.42 -18.57 -5.46
CA ILE A 5 -0.96 -18.94 -4.15
C ILE A 5 -1.41 -17.69 -3.40
N GLU A 6 -2.44 -17.85 -2.57
CA GLU A 6 -2.92 -16.83 -1.64
C GLU A 6 -2.74 -17.34 -0.22
N ILE A 7 -2.09 -16.53 0.61
CA ILE A 7 -1.81 -16.84 2.02
C ILE A 7 -2.08 -15.61 2.88
N LYS A 8 -2.17 -15.77 4.19
CA LYS A 8 -2.25 -14.65 5.14
C LYS A 8 -0.86 -14.33 5.70
N GLU A 9 -0.66 -13.09 6.14
CA GLU A 9 0.55 -12.71 6.90
C GLU A 9 0.73 -13.59 8.14
N PHE A 10 1.97 -13.75 8.59
CA PHE A 10 2.39 -14.65 9.67
C PHE A 10 2.20 -16.14 9.37
N THR A 11 1.96 -16.53 8.12
CA THR A 11 1.89 -17.92 7.70
C THR A 11 3.29 -18.49 7.45
N ARG A 12 3.50 -19.77 7.80
CA ARG A 12 4.68 -20.55 7.43
C ARG A 12 4.38 -21.40 6.21
N ILE A 13 5.24 -21.33 5.20
CA ILE A 13 5.13 -22.05 3.95
C ILE A 13 6.16 -23.18 3.97
N PHE A 14 5.73 -24.41 3.72
CA PHE A 14 6.58 -25.60 3.66
C PHE A 14 6.62 -26.18 2.25
N CYS A 15 7.68 -26.92 1.94
CA CYS A 15 7.72 -27.71 0.71
C CYS A 15 6.81 -28.95 0.87
N LYS A 16 5.89 -29.16 -0.08
CA LYS A 16 4.94 -30.28 -0.05
C LYS A 16 5.61 -31.65 0.02
N ASP A 17 6.78 -31.81 -0.63
CA ASP A 17 7.48 -33.08 -0.68
C ASP A 17 8.16 -33.43 0.66
N ASP A 18 8.38 -32.45 1.53
CA ASP A 18 9.11 -32.63 2.79
C ASP A 18 8.17 -32.84 4.00
N VAL A 19 6.84 -32.65 3.82
CA VAL A 19 5.84 -32.62 4.90
C VAL A 19 4.68 -33.55 4.59
N GLN A 20 4.30 -34.37 5.60
CA GLN A 20 3.14 -35.27 5.52
C GLN A 20 1.89 -34.79 6.27
N ASP A 21 1.98 -33.61 6.93
CA ASP A 21 0.89 -33.05 7.74
C ASP A 21 -0.06 -32.20 6.88
N GLU A 22 -1.32 -32.63 6.78
CA GLU A 22 -2.37 -31.94 5.99
C GLU A 22 -2.79 -30.57 6.58
N GLY A 23 -2.40 -30.26 7.82
CA GLY A 23 -2.74 -28.97 8.47
C GLY A 23 -1.77 -27.83 8.16
N LEU A 24 -0.69 -28.06 7.40
CA LEU A 24 0.33 -27.07 7.12
C LEU A 24 0.15 -26.46 5.71
N THR A 25 0.45 -25.16 5.59
CA THR A 25 0.46 -24.50 4.27
C THR A 25 1.67 -24.99 3.46
N THR A 26 1.40 -25.79 2.43
CA THR A 26 2.42 -26.40 1.59
C THR A 26 2.37 -25.86 0.15
N VAL A 27 3.54 -25.81 -0.49
CA VAL A 27 3.69 -25.41 -1.90
C VAL A 27 4.53 -26.43 -2.66
N SER A 28 4.47 -26.39 -3.99
CA SER A 28 5.34 -27.24 -4.81
C SER A 28 6.81 -26.96 -4.53
N ARG A 29 7.66 -27.96 -4.75
CA ARG A 29 9.13 -27.80 -4.64
C ARG A 29 9.64 -26.69 -5.55
N ALA A 30 9.09 -26.60 -6.76
CA ALA A 30 9.50 -25.58 -7.74
C ALA A 30 9.22 -24.17 -7.23
N LEU A 31 8.06 -23.90 -6.61
CA LEU A 31 7.73 -22.62 -6.02
C LEU A 31 8.55 -22.35 -4.76
N PHE A 32 8.77 -23.37 -3.91
CA PHE A 32 9.55 -23.21 -2.68
C PHE A 32 10.99 -22.81 -2.96
N GLU A 33 11.67 -23.52 -3.87
CA GLU A 33 13.05 -23.21 -4.29
C GLU A 33 13.17 -21.83 -4.96
N ASP A 34 12.17 -21.44 -5.75
CA ASP A 34 12.15 -20.13 -6.40
C ASP A 34 11.94 -18.98 -5.39
N LEU A 35 11.16 -19.22 -4.33
CA LEU A 35 11.01 -18.27 -3.22
C LEU A 35 12.30 -18.21 -2.37
N GLU A 36 12.95 -19.34 -2.12
CA GLU A 36 14.24 -19.40 -1.42
C GLU A 36 15.29 -18.59 -2.18
N GLN A 37 15.39 -18.77 -3.51
CA GLN A 37 16.27 -17.98 -4.37
C GLN A 37 15.93 -16.49 -4.34
N PHE A 38 14.65 -16.15 -4.42
CA PHE A 38 14.17 -14.76 -4.30
C PHE A 38 14.66 -14.10 -3.01
N LEU A 39 14.56 -14.80 -1.86
CA LEU A 39 15.02 -14.30 -0.57
C LEU A 39 16.55 -14.12 -0.51
N PHE A 40 17.31 -15.02 -1.11
CA PHE A 40 18.76 -14.89 -1.22
C PHE A 40 19.17 -13.66 -2.05
N ASP A 41 18.57 -13.51 -3.23
CA ASP A 41 18.87 -12.39 -4.13
C ASP A 41 18.47 -11.05 -3.51
N PHE A 42 17.35 -11.02 -2.80
CA PHE A 42 16.87 -9.84 -2.12
C PHE A 42 17.78 -9.44 -0.95
N ASN A 43 18.20 -10.37 -0.11
CA ASN A 43 19.11 -10.13 1.01
C ASN A 43 20.51 -9.67 0.56
N SER A 44 20.99 -10.19 -0.58
CA SER A 44 22.30 -9.82 -1.13
C SER A 44 22.32 -8.44 -1.79
N SER A 45 21.19 -7.94 -2.27
CA SER A 45 21.09 -6.65 -2.98
C SER A 45 20.75 -5.45 -2.09
N ASN A 46 20.26 -5.67 -0.86
CA ASN A 46 19.79 -4.62 0.05
C ASN A 46 20.56 -4.59 1.37
N ILE A 47 21.75 -3.98 1.36
CA ILE A 47 22.63 -3.82 2.56
C ILE A 47 22.00 -2.90 3.64
N HIS A 48 20.93 -2.14 3.33
CA HIS A 48 20.32 -1.14 4.22
C HIS A 48 18.82 -1.30 4.45
N SER A 49 18.16 -2.36 3.98
CA SER A 49 16.76 -2.63 4.31
C SER A 49 16.63 -4.02 4.90
N ASP A 50 15.95 -4.10 6.05
CA ASP A 50 15.70 -5.36 6.76
C ASP A 50 14.79 -6.27 5.92
N ALA A 51 15.39 -7.03 5.03
CA ALA A 51 14.72 -8.06 4.26
C ALA A 51 14.10 -9.14 5.16
N SER A 52 14.70 -9.34 6.34
CA SER A 52 14.16 -10.18 7.40
C SER A 52 12.81 -9.69 7.95
N GLU A 53 12.44 -8.42 7.71
CA GLU A 53 11.15 -7.90 8.18
C GLU A 53 9.95 -8.51 7.47
N PHE A 54 10.06 -8.88 6.18
CA PHE A 54 8.89 -9.37 5.44
C PHE A 54 8.81 -10.87 5.28
N MET A 55 9.94 -11.56 5.07
CA MET A 55 10.02 -13.01 4.97
C MET A 55 11.35 -13.51 5.52
N SER A 56 11.34 -14.66 6.19
CA SER A 56 12.53 -15.30 6.74
C SER A 56 12.56 -16.79 6.50
N LEU A 57 13.76 -17.33 6.26
CA LEU A 57 13.99 -18.77 6.21
C LEU A 57 14.18 -19.31 7.61
N GLY A 58 13.52 -20.43 7.91
CA GLY A 58 13.67 -21.15 9.16
C GLY A 58 13.69 -22.65 8.95
N SER A 59 13.97 -23.38 10.01
CA SER A 59 13.89 -24.85 10.04
C SER A 59 13.21 -25.30 11.31
N GLN A 60 12.26 -26.22 11.16
CA GLN A 60 11.54 -26.83 12.27
C GLN A 60 11.93 -28.30 12.39
N ARG A 61 12.28 -28.71 13.60
CA ARG A 61 12.68 -30.09 13.88
C ARG A 61 11.56 -31.04 13.46
N TYR A 62 11.89 -32.11 12.76
CA TYR A 62 10.98 -33.16 12.22
C TYR A 62 10.04 -32.71 11.08
N VAL A 63 10.01 -31.43 10.69
CA VAL A 63 9.11 -30.93 9.64
C VAL A 63 9.90 -30.43 8.41
N GLY A 64 11.12 -29.91 8.62
CA GLY A 64 11.97 -29.44 7.54
C GLY A 64 12.13 -27.92 7.49
N LYS A 65 12.56 -27.43 6.33
CA LYS A 65 12.70 -26.00 6.07
C LYS A 65 11.33 -25.36 5.85
N TYR A 66 11.19 -24.10 6.29
CA TYR A 66 10.02 -23.30 6.01
C TYR A 66 10.39 -21.84 5.68
N ILE A 67 9.53 -21.18 4.96
CA ILE A 67 9.58 -19.74 4.73
C ILE A 67 8.48 -19.11 5.59
N SER A 68 8.85 -18.25 6.54
CA SER A 68 7.90 -17.50 7.36
C SER A 68 7.60 -16.17 6.70
N VAL A 69 6.34 -15.90 6.47
CA VAL A 69 5.87 -14.55 6.07
C VAL A 69 5.64 -13.75 7.33
N ASN A 70 6.33 -12.62 7.46
CA ASN A 70 6.24 -11.76 8.64
C ASN A 70 5.18 -10.66 8.42
N ASN A 71 5.43 -9.43 8.86
CA ASN A 71 4.54 -8.29 8.69
C ASN A 71 4.59 -7.74 7.25
N PHE A 72 4.10 -8.54 6.29
CA PHE A 72 4.06 -8.19 4.88
C PHE A 72 2.68 -8.50 4.29
N VAL A 73 2.06 -7.50 3.71
CA VAL A 73 0.84 -7.65 2.89
C VAL A 73 1.13 -7.14 1.50
N GLY A 74 0.85 -7.97 0.50
CA GLY A 74 1.15 -7.60 -0.88
C GLY A 74 1.24 -8.78 -1.83
N VAL A 75 1.95 -8.58 -2.93
CA VAL A 75 2.17 -9.59 -3.97
C VAL A 75 3.65 -9.69 -4.25
N ILE A 76 4.15 -10.90 -4.31
CA ILE A 76 5.52 -11.21 -4.71
C ILE A 76 5.45 -12.02 -5.99
N GLN A 77 6.23 -11.61 -6.99
CA GLN A 77 6.50 -12.42 -8.16
C GLN A 77 7.96 -12.84 -8.17
N THR A 78 8.17 -14.13 -8.21
CA THR A 78 9.49 -14.75 -8.22
C THR A 78 10.16 -14.67 -9.61
N PRO A 79 11.48 -14.90 -9.72
CA PRO A 79 12.20 -14.84 -11.00
C PRO A 79 11.63 -15.77 -12.08
N LYS A 80 11.10 -16.94 -11.71
CA LYS A 80 10.46 -17.88 -12.64
C LYS A 80 9.01 -17.56 -12.96
N GLY A 81 8.46 -16.50 -12.35
CA GLY A 81 7.12 -15.97 -12.60
C GLY A 81 6.00 -16.59 -11.77
N HIS A 82 6.31 -17.32 -10.71
CA HIS A 82 5.33 -17.72 -9.70
C HIS A 82 4.84 -16.49 -8.93
N GLN A 83 3.61 -16.52 -8.42
CA GLN A 83 3.03 -15.41 -7.66
C GLN A 83 2.63 -15.88 -6.26
N VAL A 84 3.07 -15.15 -5.24
CA VAL A 84 2.63 -15.31 -3.86
C VAL A 84 1.89 -14.05 -3.43
N GLN A 85 0.62 -14.19 -3.10
CA GLN A 85 -0.25 -13.11 -2.67
C GLN A 85 -0.50 -13.25 -1.19
N ILE A 86 -0.09 -12.22 -0.44
CA ILE A 86 -0.14 -12.21 1.01
C ILE A 86 -1.19 -11.20 1.45
N LEU A 87 -2.25 -11.70 2.06
CA LEU A 87 -3.37 -10.92 2.57
C LEU A 87 -3.18 -10.60 4.05
N PRO A 88 -3.79 -9.51 4.55
CA PRO A 88 -3.76 -9.19 5.97
C PRO A 88 -4.46 -10.28 6.80
N LYS A 89 -3.94 -10.53 8.00
CA LYS A 89 -4.58 -11.42 8.96
C LYS A 89 -5.71 -10.70 9.68
N ILE A 90 -6.89 -10.70 9.09
CA ILE A 90 -8.11 -10.12 9.67
C ILE A 90 -8.89 -11.24 10.35
N ASP A 91 -9.29 -11.02 11.59
CA ASP A 91 -10.20 -11.92 12.31
C ASP A 91 -11.64 -11.62 11.86
N LEU A 92 -12.29 -12.60 11.27
CA LEU A 92 -13.67 -12.50 10.79
C LEU A 92 -14.70 -12.98 11.82
N GLY A 93 -14.23 -13.40 13.02
CA GLY A 93 -15.07 -14.09 13.99
C GLY A 93 -15.37 -15.54 13.55
N ARG A 94 -15.83 -16.36 14.49
CA ARG A 94 -16.36 -17.70 14.19
C ARG A 94 -17.86 -17.55 13.92
N ASP A 95 -18.25 -17.44 12.66
CA ASP A 95 -19.63 -17.74 12.28
C ASP A 95 -19.70 -19.27 12.10
N GLU A 96 -20.59 -19.92 12.82
CA GLU A 96 -20.77 -21.40 12.80
C GLU A 96 -21.08 -21.96 11.40
N ASN A 97 -21.38 -21.09 10.43
CA ASN A 97 -21.68 -21.42 9.04
C ASN A 97 -20.50 -21.19 8.07
N ASP A 98 -19.39 -20.61 8.50
CA ASP A 98 -18.24 -20.30 7.61
C ASP A 98 -17.20 -21.45 7.67
N ALA A 99 -17.61 -22.65 7.24
CA ALA A 99 -16.72 -23.82 7.14
C ALA A 99 -15.76 -23.75 5.91
N ASP A 100 -15.92 -22.75 5.03
CA ASP A 100 -15.15 -22.66 3.79
C ASP A 100 -14.03 -21.61 3.90
N GLU A 101 -12.76 -22.06 3.87
CA GLU A 101 -11.58 -21.18 3.76
C GLU A 101 -11.70 -20.17 2.62
N VAL A 102 -12.33 -20.55 1.51
CA VAL A 102 -12.58 -19.71 0.33
C VAL A 102 -13.41 -18.47 0.68
N ASN A 103 -14.42 -18.60 1.52
CA ASN A 103 -15.23 -17.47 2.00
C ASN A 103 -14.41 -16.52 2.87
N SER A 104 -13.54 -17.06 3.73
CA SER A 104 -12.64 -16.27 4.59
C SER A 104 -11.67 -15.41 3.77
N PHE A 105 -11.05 -15.95 2.71
CA PHE A 105 -10.18 -15.18 1.82
C PHE A 105 -10.95 -14.10 1.06
N THR A 106 -12.15 -14.40 0.58
CA THR A 106 -13.00 -13.44 -0.15
C THR A 106 -13.40 -12.26 0.74
N GLN A 107 -13.82 -12.52 1.98
CA GLN A 107 -14.17 -11.47 2.94
C GLN A 107 -12.95 -10.63 3.33
N THR A 108 -11.82 -11.27 3.59
CA THR A 108 -10.55 -10.57 3.87
C THR A 108 -10.17 -9.64 2.72
N LYS A 109 -10.26 -10.08 1.47
CA LYS A 109 -10.02 -9.24 0.28
C LYS A 109 -10.96 -8.03 0.22
N LYS A 110 -12.25 -8.24 0.46
CA LYS A 110 -13.23 -7.14 0.47
C LYS A 110 -12.88 -6.07 1.49
N ILE A 111 -12.56 -6.48 2.72
CA ILE A 111 -12.16 -5.55 3.79
C ILE A 111 -10.86 -4.84 3.40
N PHE A 112 -9.86 -5.59 2.96
CA PHE A 112 -8.58 -5.03 2.55
C PHE A 112 -8.71 -4.00 1.42
N LEU A 113 -9.51 -4.28 0.41
CA LEU A 113 -9.78 -3.34 -0.68
C LEU A 113 -10.52 -2.08 -0.18
N LYS A 114 -11.43 -2.20 0.80
CA LYS A 114 -12.04 -1.03 1.45
C LYS A 114 -11.00 -0.20 2.20
N MET A 115 -10.11 -0.87 2.94
CA MET A 115 -9.04 -0.20 3.69
C MET A 115 -8.09 0.57 2.75
N ILE A 116 -7.61 -0.04 1.68
CA ILE A 116 -6.67 0.60 0.73
C ILE A 116 -7.28 1.85 0.08
N ARG A 117 -8.58 1.86 -0.17
CA ARG A 117 -9.29 3.03 -0.75
C ARG A 117 -9.16 4.31 0.08
N THR A 118 -8.86 4.19 1.36
CA THR A 118 -8.72 5.35 2.24
C THR A 118 -7.36 6.04 2.12
N LEU A 119 -6.38 5.36 1.51
CA LEU A 119 -5.07 5.93 1.27
C LEU A 119 -5.15 7.05 0.22
N ARG A 120 -4.60 8.23 0.57
CA ARG A 120 -4.61 9.40 -0.32
C ARG A 120 -3.70 9.24 -1.53
N ASP A 121 -2.61 8.49 -1.35
CA ASP A 121 -1.53 8.34 -2.33
C ASP A 121 -1.77 7.17 -3.29
N ILE A 122 -2.80 6.37 -3.05
CA ILE A 122 -3.21 5.28 -3.93
C ILE A 122 -4.44 5.71 -4.72
N PRO A 123 -4.38 5.74 -6.04
CA PRO A 123 -5.46 6.19 -6.89
C PRO A 123 -6.55 5.12 -7.06
N ILE A 124 -7.25 4.75 -5.99
CA ILE A 124 -8.29 3.69 -6.00
C ILE A 124 -9.69 4.31 -5.85
N LYS A 125 -10.00 5.38 -6.55
CA LYS A 125 -11.28 6.10 -6.36
C LYS A 125 -12.49 5.42 -7.00
N HIS A 126 -12.32 4.59 -8.04
CA HIS A 126 -13.40 4.06 -8.89
C HIS A 126 -13.57 2.54 -8.85
N LEU A 127 -13.29 1.90 -7.72
CA LEU A 127 -13.56 0.48 -7.56
C LEU A 127 -15.08 0.23 -7.45
N ASP A 128 -15.67 -0.26 -8.52
CA ASP A 128 -17.01 -0.83 -8.45
C ASP A 128 -16.93 -2.25 -7.85
N THR A 129 -17.07 -2.32 -6.52
CA THR A 129 -17.05 -3.59 -5.76
C THR A 129 -18.33 -4.40 -5.93
N THR A 130 -19.30 -3.88 -6.70
CA THR A 130 -20.56 -4.57 -6.94
C THR A 130 -20.45 -5.73 -7.95
N ASN A 131 -19.30 -5.86 -8.61
CA ASN A 131 -19.08 -6.92 -9.59
C ASN A 131 -18.57 -8.19 -8.89
N LEU A 132 -19.48 -9.10 -8.56
CA LEU A 132 -19.25 -10.41 -7.94
C LEU A 132 -18.14 -11.26 -8.59
N LYS A 133 -17.83 -11.01 -9.87
CA LYS A 133 -16.75 -11.70 -10.60
C LYS A 133 -15.36 -11.25 -10.13
N THR A 134 -15.21 -10.01 -9.68
CA THR A 134 -13.92 -9.44 -9.23
C THR A 134 -13.48 -10.04 -7.89
N GLU A 135 -14.42 -10.43 -7.03
CA GLU A 135 -14.11 -10.93 -5.67
C GLU A 135 -13.41 -12.29 -5.65
N LYS A 136 -13.59 -13.10 -6.70
CA LYS A 136 -12.95 -14.42 -6.85
C LYS A 136 -11.56 -14.33 -7.46
N LEU A 137 -11.18 -13.18 -8.00
CA LEU A 137 -9.87 -13.00 -8.60
C LEU A 137 -8.77 -12.89 -7.53
N PRO A 138 -7.55 -13.33 -7.84
CA PRO A 138 -6.38 -12.97 -7.09
C PRO A 138 -6.26 -11.45 -6.95
N ILE A 139 -5.77 -10.96 -5.80
CA ILE A 139 -5.76 -9.52 -5.52
C ILE A 139 -4.92 -8.73 -6.53
N PHE A 140 -3.86 -9.33 -7.05
CA PHE A 140 -3.05 -8.71 -8.09
C PHE A 140 -3.83 -8.49 -9.39
N GLU A 141 -4.63 -9.46 -9.80
CA GLU A 141 -5.49 -9.34 -10.99
C GLU A 141 -6.58 -8.29 -10.81
N ILE A 142 -7.03 -8.06 -9.56
CA ILE A 142 -7.94 -6.96 -9.24
C ILE A 142 -7.25 -5.61 -9.48
N PHE A 143 -6.00 -5.43 -9.04
CA PHE A 143 -5.25 -4.19 -9.30
C PHE A 143 -4.98 -3.97 -10.79
N ILE A 144 -4.66 -5.04 -11.53
CA ILE A 144 -4.55 -4.97 -12.99
C ILE A 144 -5.87 -4.50 -13.59
N SER A 145 -6.99 -5.12 -13.24
CA SER A 145 -8.33 -4.76 -13.75
C SER A 145 -8.64 -3.27 -13.48
N MET A 146 -8.30 -2.76 -12.30
CA MET A 146 -8.48 -1.34 -11.96
C MET A 146 -7.64 -0.42 -12.86
N TYR A 147 -6.38 -0.76 -13.07
CA TYR A 147 -5.53 -0.02 -13.99
C TYR A 147 -6.10 -0.01 -15.41
N LEU A 148 -6.62 -1.16 -15.87
CA LEU A 148 -7.22 -1.30 -17.21
C LEU A 148 -8.49 -0.46 -17.36
N GLN A 149 -9.31 -0.35 -16.32
CA GLN A 149 -10.49 0.53 -16.35
C GLN A 149 -10.10 1.99 -16.58
N GLU A 150 -9.11 2.49 -15.83
CA GLU A 150 -8.60 3.85 -16.00
C GLU A 150 -7.95 4.06 -17.39
N ALA A 151 -7.15 3.08 -17.83
CA ALA A 151 -6.53 3.12 -19.15
C ALA A 151 -7.56 3.13 -20.28
N MET A 152 -8.65 2.36 -20.17
CA MET A 152 -9.73 2.32 -21.13
C MET A 152 -10.52 3.64 -21.16
N ILE A 153 -10.80 4.23 -19.99
CA ILE A 153 -11.46 5.56 -19.90
C ILE A 153 -10.62 6.59 -20.61
N LEU A 154 -9.30 6.60 -20.35
CA LEU A 154 -8.37 7.54 -20.99
C LEU A 154 -8.31 7.31 -22.50
N ALA A 155 -8.17 6.07 -22.95
CA ALA A 155 -8.12 5.73 -24.38
C ALA A 155 -9.39 6.15 -25.13
N LYS A 156 -10.58 5.93 -24.54
CA LYS A 156 -11.86 6.35 -25.12
C LYS A 156 -12.05 7.86 -25.19
N ARG A 157 -11.45 8.62 -24.26
CA ARG A 157 -11.43 10.10 -24.32
C ARG A 157 -10.49 10.63 -25.40
N GLY A 158 -9.62 9.80 -25.94
CA GLY A 158 -8.56 10.15 -26.87
C GLY A 158 -7.25 10.49 -26.15
N LEU A 159 -6.18 9.91 -26.66
CA LEU A 159 -4.84 10.20 -26.14
C LEU A 159 -4.43 11.63 -26.47
N LYS A 160 -3.81 12.31 -25.52
CA LYS A 160 -3.31 13.65 -25.74
C LYS A 160 -2.06 13.65 -26.59
N SER A 161 -2.02 14.51 -27.58
CA SER A 161 -0.87 14.76 -28.43
C SER A 161 -0.16 16.06 -28.02
N ALA A 162 1.07 16.21 -28.40
CA ALA A 162 1.82 17.45 -28.27
C ALA A 162 2.75 17.64 -29.46
N TYR A 163 3.15 18.90 -29.67
CA TYR A 163 4.24 19.18 -30.58
C TYR A 163 5.54 18.68 -29.99
N GLN A 164 6.21 17.80 -30.73
CA GLN A 164 7.54 17.28 -30.40
C GLN A 164 8.54 17.73 -31.45
N GLU A 165 9.70 18.21 -30.99
CA GLU A 165 10.79 18.60 -31.87
C GLU A 165 11.50 17.32 -32.35
N HIS A 166 11.54 17.17 -33.69
CA HIS A 166 12.23 16.08 -34.37
C HIS A 166 13.42 16.64 -35.14
N GLU A 167 14.52 15.92 -35.13
CA GLU A 167 15.66 16.14 -36.01
C GLU A 167 15.84 14.93 -36.91
N ASP A 168 15.75 15.13 -38.21
CA ASP A 168 15.82 14.04 -39.17
C ASP A 168 16.48 14.45 -40.49
N ASN A 169 17.00 13.49 -41.22
CA ASN A 169 17.65 13.70 -42.53
C ASN A 169 16.67 13.38 -43.67
N LEU A 170 15.83 14.39 -44.03
CA LEU A 170 14.72 14.24 -44.96
C LEU A 170 15.12 14.54 -46.40
N ARG A 171 14.32 14.04 -47.36
CA ARG A 171 14.45 14.39 -48.80
C ARG A 171 13.65 15.62 -49.21
N PHE A 172 13.02 16.29 -48.26
CA PHE A 172 12.21 17.51 -48.49
C PHE A 172 12.38 18.47 -47.32
N TYR A 173 12.09 19.71 -47.57
CA TYR A 173 12.17 20.79 -46.58
C TYR A 173 10.99 20.72 -45.61
N LYS A 174 11.30 20.63 -44.29
CA LYS A 174 10.28 20.66 -43.21
C LYS A 174 10.87 21.33 -41.98
N GLY A 175 10.37 22.51 -41.62
CA GLY A 175 10.86 23.24 -40.45
C GLY A 175 12.18 23.97 -40.69
N LYS A 176 13.16 23.87 -39.79
CA LYS A 176 14.42 24.60 -39.78
C LYS A 176 15.58 23.72 -40.22
N LEU A 177 16.39 24.22 -41.20
CA LEU A 177 17.62 23.53 -41.60
C LEU A 177 18.68 23.68 -40.52
N MET A 178 19.22 22.57 -40.08
CA MET A 178 20.34 22.46 -39.12
C MET A 178 21.65 22.45 -39.92
N VAL A 179 22.17 23.66 -40.21
CA VAL A 179 23.27 23.86 -41.18
C VAL A 179 24.53 23.03 -40.82
N SER A 180 24.92 23.02 -39.56
CA SER A 180 26.12 22.31 -39.11
C SER A 180 26.00 20.78 -39.31
N GLU A 181 24.88 20.21 -38.93
CA GLU A 181 24.55 18.79 -39.09
C GLU A 181 24.35 18.44 -40.58
N HIS A 182 23.68 19.32 -41.31
CA HIS A 182 23.50 19.16 -42.76
C HIS A 182 24.82 19.09 -43.50
N ILE A 183 25.76 20.00 -43.25
CA ILE A 183 27.11 19.99 -43.88
C ILE A 183 27.84 18.73 -43.47
N ARG A 184 27.79 18.33 -42.21
CA ARG A 184 28.48 17.16 -41.69
C ARG A 184 27.98 15.85 -42.30
N GLN A 185 26.66 15.70 -42.46
CA GLN A 185 26.06 14.41 -42.88
C GLN A 185 25.73 14.35 -44.36
N ASN A 186 25.48 15.50 -45.02
CA ASN A 186 24.98 15.52 -46.39
C ASN A 186 25.95 16.09 -47.41
N ILE A 187 27.26 16.17 -47.10
CA ILE A 187 28.28 16.64 -48.05
C ILE A 187 28.25 15.85 -49.38
N ALA A 188 27.98 14.54 -49.30
CA ALA A 188 27.87 13.65 -50.47
C ALA A 188 26.40 13.40 -50.87
N HIS A 189 25.43 13.79 -50.07
CA HIS A 189 24.00 13.49 -50.25
C HIS A 189 23.21 14.79 -50.45
N LYS A 190 23.41 15.45 -51.60
CA LYS A 190 22.78 16.74 -51.92
C LYS A 190 21.24 16.68 -52.02
N GLU A 191 20.67 15.48 -52.12
CA GLU A 191 19.25 15.24 -52.19
C GLU A 191 18.56 15.19 -50.80
N ARG A 192 19.33 15.38 -49.73
CA ARG A 192 18.82 15.30 -48.35
C ARG A 192 19.06 16.63 -47.61
N PHE A 193 18.22 16.89 -46.62
CA PHE A 193 18.25 18.06 -45.75
C PHE A 193 18.15 17.62 -44.29
N TYR A 194 19.12 18.01 -43.48
CA TYR A 194 19.06 17.73 -42.06
C TYR A 194 18.19 18.82 -41.41
N MET A 195 16.98 18.43 -41.03
CA MET A 195 15.92 19.36 -40.63
C MET A 195 15.56 19.19 -39.18
N ARG A 196 15.21 20.31 -38.51
CA ARG A 196 14.55 20.31 -37.22
C ARG A 196 13.14 20.86 -37.43
N TYR A 197 12.14 20.09 -36.95
CA TYR A 197 10.72 20.47 -37.14
C TYR A 197 9.88 19.96 -35.97
N ASP A 198 8.78 20.65 -35.70
CA ASP A 198 7.80 20.19 -34.72
C ASP A 198 6.73 19.34 -35.41
N GLU A 199 6.46 18.21 -34.84
CA GLU A 199 5.38 17.32 -35.27
C GLU A 199 4.39 17.08 -34.11
N TYR A 200 3.10 17.16 -34.44
CA TYR A 200 2.04 16.92 -33.48
C TYR A 200 1.78 15.44 -33.41
N ASP A 201 2.30 14.81 -32.38
CA ASP A 201 2.26 13.37 -32.26
C ASP A 201 1.77 12.88 -30.89
N LEU A 202 1.39 11.60 -30.83
CA LEU A 202 0.93 10.90 -29.64
C LEU A 202 2.09 10.40 -28.78
N ASN A 203 3.33 10.45 -29.24
CA ASN A 203 4.49 9.83 -28.60
C ASN A 203 5.02 10.64 -27.40
N ARG A 204 4.10 11.12 -26.56
CA ARG A 204 4.40 11.86 -25.32
C ARG A 204 4.93 10.93 -24.23
N PRO A 205 5.75 11.46 -23.29
CA PRO A 205 6.24 10.69 -22.14
C PRO A 205 5.14 9.95 -21.38
N GLU A 206 3.99 10.60 -21.15
CA GLU A 206 2.85 10.02 -20.45
C GLU A 206 2.29 8.78 -21.17
N ASN A 207 2.11 8.89 -22.49
CA ASN A 207 1.59 7.79 -23.30
C ASN A 207 2.59 6.64 -23.40
N ARG A 208 3.90 6.93 -23.52
CA ARG A 208 4.97 5.93 -23.52
C ARG A 208 5.01 5.14 -22.22
N LEU A 209 4.88 5.82 -21.07
CA LEU A 209 4.83 5.19 -19.75
C LEU A 209 3.62 4.26 -19.61
N ILE A 210 2.44 4.72 -20.05
CA ILE A 210 1.22 3.89 -20.01
C ILE A 210 1.35 2.66 -20.92
N LYS A 211 1.84 2.82 -22.16
CA LYS A 211 2.09 1.69 -23.07
C LYS A 211 3.06 0.69 -22.45
N SER A 212 4.16 1.16 -21.88
CA SER A 212 5.15 0.30 -21.20
C SER A 212 4.53 -0.45 -20.02
N THR A 213 3.66 0.20 -19.25
CA THR A 213 2.94 -0.44 -18.16
C THR A 213 2.00 -1.54 -18.69
N LEU A 214 1.22 -1.26 -19.71
CA LEU A 214 0.34 -2.25 -20.35
C LEU A 214 1.12 -3.47 -20.85
N LEU A 215 2.26 -3.27 -21.50
CA LEU A 215 3.13 -4.36 -21.96
C LEU A 215 3.69 -5.19 -20.79
N LYS A 216 4.10 -4.52 -19.70
CA LYS A 216 4.55 -5.20 -18.49
C LYS A 216 3.41 -6.01 -17.85
N LEU A 217 2.24 -5.42 -17.66
CA LEU A 217 1.07 -6.10 -17.10
C LEU A 217 0.61 -7.28 -17.97
N MET A 218 0.75 -7.19 -19.29
CA MET A 218 0.48 -8.31 -20.19
C MET A 218 1.37 -9.52 -19.89
N SER A 219 2.63 -9.30 -19.53
CA SER A 219 3.55 -10.38 -19.16
C SER A 219 3.33 -10.93 -17.76
N LEU A 220 2.76 -10.12 -16.84
CA LEU A 220 2.55 -10.44 -15.44
C LEU A 220 1.19 -11.11 -15.18
N SER A 221 0.14 -10.68 -15.90
CA SER A 221 -1.21 -11.18 -15.69
C SER A 221 -1.33 -12.67 -16.07
N MET A 222 -1.99 -13.41 -15.19
CA MET A 222 -2.37 -14.82 -15.42
C MET A 222 -3.87 -14.96 -15.76
N ASN A 223 -4.62 -13.84 -15.77
CA ASN A 223 -6.05 -13.81 -16.06
C ASN A 223 -6.29 -13.50 -17.55
N GLU A 224 -6.98 -14.42 -18.24
CA GLU A 224 -7.27 -14.30 -19.68
C GLU A 224 -8.11 -13.06 -20.04
N GLN A 225 -9.05 -12.67 -19.15
CA GLN A 225 -9.88 -11.50 -19.37
C GLN A 225 -9.05 -10.22 -19.31
N ASN A 226 -8.19 -10.07 -18.29
CA ASN A 226 -7.27 -8.93 -18.19
C ASN A 226 -6.34 -8.87 -19.40
N GLN A 227 -5.78 -10.01 -19.83
CA GLN A 227 -4.92 -10.05 -21.01
C GLN A 227 -5.66 -9.64 -22.29
N LYS A 228 -6.94 -10.03 -22.43
CA LYS A 228 -7.78 -9.60 -23.56
C LYS A 228 -8.02 -8.09 -23.55
N GLU A 229 -8.33 -7.53 -22.39
CA GLU A 229 -8.53 -6.08 -22.23
C GLU A 229 -7.25 -5.30 -22.50
N ILE A 230 -6.08 -5.79 -22.04
CA ILE A 230 -4.79 -5.16 -22.35
C ILE A 230 -4.56 -5.10 -23.86
N ARG A 231 -4.78 -6.22 -24.57
CA ARG A 231 -4.64 -6.23 -26.04
C ARG A 231 -5.56 -5.21 -26.72
N GLN A 232 -6.80 -5.12 -26.24
CA GLN A 232 -7.75 -4.13 -26.76
C GLN A 232 -7.30 -2.69 -26.49
N ILE A 233 -6.77 -2.39 -25.29
CA ILE A 233 -6.30 -1.04 -24.98
C ILE A 233 -5.05 -0.70 -25.79
N LEU A 234 -4.13 -1.64 -25.99
CA LEU A 234 -2.91 -1.44 -26.75
C LEU A 234 -3.16 -0.99 -28.19
N THR A 235 -4.31 -1.30 -28.80
CA THR A 235 -4.66 -0.81 -30.14
C THR A 235 -4.75 0.72 -30.20
N PHE A 236 -5.17 1.39 -29.11
CA PHE A 236 -5.19 2.85 -29.04
C PHE A 236 -3.78 3.46 -28.95
N PHE A 237 -2.79 2.68 -28.54
CA PHE A 237 -1.39 3.09 -28.37
C PHE A 237 -0.48 2.60 -29.50
N GLU A 238 -1.04 2.23 -30.66
CA GLU A 238 -0.27 1.65 -31.78
C GLU A 238 0.85 2.61 -32.24
N LEU A 239 0.55 3.89 -32.38
CA LEU A 239 1.48 4.96 -32.79
C LEU A 239 2.40 5.45 -31.66
N VAL A 240 2.29 4.94 -30.45
CA VAL A 240 3.11 5.33 -29.29
C VAL A 240 4.23 4.32 -29.12
N GLU A 241 5.49 4.78 -29.00
CA GLU A 241 6.62 3.93 -28.67
C GLU A 241 6.62 3.59 -27.17
N PRO A 242 7.08 2.38 -26.75
CA PRO A 242 7.29 2.13 -25.34
C PRO A 242 8.44 2.98 -24.78
N SER A 243 8.38 3.35 -23.52
CA SER A 243 9.44 4.12 -22.87
C SER A 243 10.74 3.33 -22.79
N SER A 244 11.81 3.93 -23.26
CA SER A 244 13.18 3.36 -23.16
C SER A 244 13.87 3.66 -21.82
N ASN A 245 13.40 4.69 -21.11
CA ASN A 245 13.92 5.09 -19.79
C ASN A 245 12.78 5.71 -18.97
N TYR A 246 12.27 4.94 -18.01
CA TYR A 246 11.13 5.35 -17.18
C TYR A 246 11.43 6.59 -16.34
N GLU A 247 12.61 6.66 -15.70
CA GLU A 247 12.99 7.82 -14.86
C GLU A 247 13.00 9.10 -15.67
N LYS A 248 13.61 9.06 -16.86
CA LYS A 248 13.64 10.20 -17.78
C LYS A 248 12.23 10.60 -18.17
N ASP A 249 11.39 9.67 -18.60
CA ASP A 249 10.04 9.98 -19.05
C ASP A 249 9.17 10.52 -17.90
N PHE A 250 9.27 9.96 -16.69
CA PHE A 250 8.57 10.52 -15.51
C PHE A 250 9.04 11.93 -15.16
N SER A 251 10.33 12.25 -15.36
CA SER A 251 10.85 13.61 -15.12
C SER A 251 10.34 14.63 -16.14
N LEU A 252 10.00 14.18 -17.34
CA LEU A 252 9.46 15.02 -18.44
C LEU A 252 7.95 15.24 -18.34
N VAL A 253 7.24 14.49 -17.50
CA VAL A 253 5.79 14.68 -17.26
C VAL A 253 5.55 16.04 -16.64
N LYS A 254 4.87 16.92 -17.37
CA LYS A 254 4.53 18.27 -16.91
C LYS A 254 3.35 18.21 -15.93
N LYS A 255 3.47 18.86 -14.76
CA LYS A 255 2.37 19.01 -13.79
C LYS A 255 1.50 20.21 -14.18
N ASP A 256 0.79 20.13 -15.28
CA ASP A 256 -0.14 21.16 -15.74
C ASP A 256 -1.60 20.65 -15.77
N ARG A 257 -2.53 21.56 -16.01
CA ARG A 257 -3.97 21.22 -16.08
C ARG A 257 -4.27 20.21 -17.19
N THR A 258 -3.43 20.13 -18.22
CA THR A 258 -3.64 19.23 -19.37
C THR A 258 -3.34 17.78 -19.01
N VAL A 259 -2.56 17.51 -17.96
CA VAL A 259 -2.15 16.16 -17.52
C VAL A 259 -2.97 15.66 -16.33
N LYS A 260 -3.90 16.46 -15.82
CA LYS A 260 -4.73 16.09 -14.66
C LYS A 260 -5.45 14.74 -14.83
N ASP A 261 -5.95 14.47 -16.04
CA ASP A 261 -6.62 13.19 -16.35
C ASP A 261 -5.67 11.98 -16.36
N TYR A 262 -4.35 12.24 -16.49
CA TYR A 262 -3.31 11.22 -16.50
C TYR A 262 -2.72 10.96 -15.11
N GLU A 263 -2.97 11.85 -14.13
CA GLU A 263 -2.31 11.80 -12.83
C GLU A 263 -2.49 10.43 -12.14
N MET A 264 -3.74 9.96 -12.11
CA MET A 264 -4.08 8.68 -11.47
C MET A 264 -3.38 7.49 -12.14
N ILE A 265 -3.49 7.39 -13.46
CA ILE A 265 -2.92 6.25 -14.20
C ILE A 265 -1.39 6.28 -14.19
N LEU A 266 -0.77 7.46 -14.17
CA LEU A 266 0.69 7.60 -14.05
C LEU A 266 1.20 7.23 -12.66
N GLN A 267 0.46 7.52 -11.59
CA GLN A 267 0.79 7.03 -10.24
C GLN A 267 0.83 5.50 -10.21
N TRP A 268 -0.18 4.84 -10.75
CA TRP A 268 -0.20 3.40 -10.92
C TRP A 268 0.93 2.89 -11.83
N SER A 269 1.17 3.58 -12.95
CA SER A 269 2.28 3.23 -13.86
C SER A 269 3.62 3.28 -13.14
N LYS A 270 3.82 4.26 -12.25
CA LYS A 270 5.03 4.34 -11.43
C LYS A 270 5.20 3.13 -10.53
N VAL A 271 4.13 2.71 -9.84
CA VAL A 271 4.11 1.52 -8.99
C VAL A 271 4.48 0.27 -9.80
N PHE A 272 3.83 0.05 -10.94
CA PHE A 272 4.06 -1.15 -11.74
C PHE A 272 5.41 -1.15 -12.47
N LEU A 273 5.90 -0.01 -12.98
CA LEU A 273 7.13 0.04 -13.77
C LEU A 273 8.39 -0.06 -12.90
N PHE A 274 8.42 0.62 -11.77
CA PHE A 274 9.62 0.66 -10.92
C PHE A 274 9.71 -0.48 -9.91
N ASN A 275 8.79 -1.43 -9.91
CA ASN A 275 8.71 -2.45 -8.87
C ASN A 275 8.64 -1.83 -7.46
N GLN A 276 8.18 -0.58 -7.40
CA GLN A 276 8.11 0.15 -6.14
C GLN A 276 6.88 -0.35 -5.39
N SER A 277 7.14 -0.94 -4.25
CA SER A 277 6.15 -0.89 -3.20
C SER A 277 5.86 0.58 -2.88
N PHE A 278 4.75 0.86 -2.20
CA PHE A 278 4.54 2.16 -1.58
C PHE A 278 5.63 2.50 -0.53
N SER A 279 6.59 1.58 -0.31
CA SER A 279 7.86 1.76 0.39
C SER A 279 9.00 1.30 -0.53
N THR A 280 10.06 2.06 -0.61
CA THR A 280 11.20 1.96 -1.53
C THR A 280 11.94 0.63 -1.46
N PHE A 281 11.89 -0.18 -2.52
CA PHE A 281 12.79 -1.31 -2.73
C PHE A 281 13.51 -1.15 -4.08
N THR A 282 14.83 -1.03 -4.05
CA THR A 282 15.68 -0.99 -5.24
C THR A 282 16.47 -2.29 -5.34
N GLY A 283 16.13 -3.15 -6.29
CA GLY A 283 16.89 -4.34 -6.62
C GLY A 283 17.00 -4.54 -8.13
N LYS A 284 18.15 -5.04 -8.61
CA LYS A 284 18.42 -5.33 -10.02
C LYS A 284 17.88 -6.68 -10.51
N SER A 285 17.16 -7.44 -9.66
CA SER A 285 16.63 -8.76 -10.01
C SER A 285 15.35 -8.67 -10.84
N GLN A 286 15.07 -9.71 -11.65
CA GLN A 286 13.82 -9.85 -12.43
C GLN A 286 12.58 -10.10 -11.55
N SER A 287 12.75 -10.20 -10.25
CA SER A 287 11.67 -10.36 -9.27
C SER A 287 10.95 -9.05 -9.00
N TRP A 288 9.65 -9.16 -8.71
CA TRP A 288 8.78 -8.02 -8.46
C TRP A 288 7.99 -8.22 -7.17
N ALA A 289 7.90 -7.18 -6.34
CA ALA A 289 7.11 -7.21 -5.12
C ALA A 289 6.33 -5.91 -4.94
N LEU A 290 5.04 -6.02 -4.66
CA LEU A 290 4.16 -4.92 -4.29
C LEU A 290 3.80 -5.07 -2.81
N ARG A 291 4.24 -4.13 -1.97
CA ARG A 291 3.96 -4.11 -0.53
C ARG A 291 2.96 -3.01 -0.18
N PHE A 292 2.05 -3.31 0.74
CA PHE A 292 1.18 -2.32 1.37
C PHE A 292 1.63 -2.06 2.81
N PRO A 293 1.86 -0.80 3.19
CA PRO A 293 2.21 -0.44 4.57
C PRO A 293 0.95 -0.52 5.43
N MET A 294 0.72 -1.67 6.07
CA MET A 294 -0.53 -1.94 6.79
C MET A 294 -0.78 -0.99 7.95
N GLU A 295 0.28 -0.47 8.60
CA GLU A 295 0.15 0.58 9.61
C GLU A 295 -0.54 1.82 9.04
N THR A 296 -0.04 2.33 7.91
CA THR A 296 -0.63 3.51 7.23
C THR A 296 -2.03 3.23 6.68
N VAL A 297 -2.25 2.01 6.16
CA VAL A 297 -3.56 1.57 5.66
C VAL A 297 -4.57 1.55 6.80
N PHE A 298 -4.21 0.98 7.95
CA PHE A 298 -5.07 0.87 9.12
C PHE A 298 -5.36 2.23 9.73
N GLU A 299 -4.32 3.07 9.93
CA GLU A 299 -4.46 4.47 10.37
C GLU A 299 -5.47 5.25 9.51
N SER A 300 -5.27 5.24 8.19
CA SER A 300 -6.13 5.96 7.26
C SER A 300 -7.57 5.46 7.29
N TYR A 301 -7.76 4.14 7.40
CA TYR A 301 -9.08 3.53 7.45
C TYR A 301 -9.82 3.89 8.72
N VAL A 302 -9.19 3.72 9.89
CA VAL A 302 -9.77 4.09 11.18
C VAL A 302 -10.11 5.57 11.22
N ALA A 303 -9.18 6.44 10.78
CA ALA A 303 -9.41 7.88 10.76
C ALA A 303 -10.60 8.28 9.88
N GLN A 304 -10.77 7.64 8.72
CA GLN A 304 -11.88 7.93 7.82
C GLN A 304 -13.22 7.46 8.41
N GLU A 305 -13.27 6.23 8.93
CA GLU A 305 -14.50 5.68 9.51
C GLU A 305 -14.91 6.45 10.78
N LEU A 306 -13.95 6.83 11.63
CA LEU A 306 -14.20 7.65 12.80
C LEU A 306 -14.78 9.02 12.41
N ARG A 307 -14.24 9.69 11.39
CA ARG A 307 -14.79 10.95 10.88
C ARG A 307 -16.22 10.83 10.40
N LYS A 308 -16.60 9.71 9.76
CA LYS A 308 -17.97 9.47 9.32
C LYS A 308 -18.94 9.38 10.52
N VAL A 309 -18.53 8.62 11.55
CA VAL A 309 -19.35 8.40 12.74
C VAL A 309 -19.44 9.65 13.60
N CYS A 310 -18.38 10.47 13.65
CA CYS A 310 -18.36 11.73 14.41
C CYS A 310 -18.84 12.95 13.61
N SER A 311 -19.40 12.76 12.42
CA SER A 311 -19.85 13.88 11.56
C SER A 311 -20.99 14.70 12.15
N ASP A 312 -21.71 14.16 13.13
CA ASP A 312 -22.81 14.79 13.90
C ASP A 312 -22.32 15.49 15.18
N THR A 313 -21.04 15.41 15.50
CA THR A 313 -20.44 16.04 16.67
C THR A 313 -19.73 17.34 16.30
N SER A 314 -19.52 18.21 17.29
CA SER A 314 -18.70 19.42 17.17
C SER A 314 -17.18 19.14 17.27
N TRP A 315 -16.76 17.88 17.26
CA TRP A 315 -15.37 17.48 17.42
C TRP A 315 -14.53 17.83 16.21
N THR A 316 -13.35 18.40 16.46
CA THR A 316 -12.34 18.62 15.43
C THR A 316 -11.38 17.45 15.41
N ILE A 317 -11.36 16.67 14.31
CA ILE A 317 -10.51 15.49 14.15
C ILE A 317 -9.34 15.82 13.21
N THR A 318 -8.13 15.90 13.76
CA THR A 318 -6.88 16.13 13.02
C THR A 318 -6.12 14.81 12.88
N VAL A 319 -5.67 14.49 11.67
CA VAL A 319 -4.87 13.28 11.38
C VAL A 319 -3.43 13.68 11.20
N GLN A 320 -2.52 12.88 11.77
CA GLN A 320 -1.08 13.12 11.75
C GLN A 320 -0.73 14.53 12.24
N ASP A 321 -1.23 14.89 13.43
CA ASP A 321 -0.95 16.16 14.06
C ASP A 321 0.56 16.37 14.22
N ARG A 322 1.03 17.61 14.00
CA ARG A 322 2.46 17.96 14.00
C ARG A 322 2.75 19.23 14.78
N GLU A 323 1.90 19.59 15.72
CA GLU A 323 2.01 20.84 16.46
C GLU A 323 3.03 20.78 17.60
N LYS A 324 3.31 19.59 18.14
CA LYS A 324 4.13 19.42 19.35
C LYS A 324 5.48 18.76 19.07
N TRP A 325 6.42 19.04 19.96
CA TRP A 325 7.77 18.52 19.93
C TRP A 325 8.11 17.86 21.28
N LEU A 326 8.91 16.82 21.27
CA LEU A 326 9.34 16.15 22.50
C LEU A 326 10.25 17.03 23.32
N PHE A 327 11.16 17.78 22.66
CA PHE A 327 12.08 18.71 23.29
C PHE A 327 11.94 20.10 22.64
N ASP A 328 11.71 21.11 23.48
CA ASP A 328 11.52 22.49 23.04
C ASP A 328 12.87 23.20 22.84
N TYR A 329 13.92 22.78 23.57
CA TYR A 329 15.27 23.31 23.48
C TYR A 329 16.25 22.23 22.99
N PRO A 330 17.28 22.53 22.16
CA PRO A 330 17.68 23.87 21.70
C PRO A 330 16.96 24.34 20.43
N ASN A 331 16.10 23.79 19.80
CA ASN A 331 15.35 24.24 18.58
C ASN A 331 14.27 23.23 18.18
N ASN A 332 13.35 22.95 19.05
CA ASN A 332 12.22 22.07 18.75
C ASN A 332 12.67 20.75 18.09
N LYS A 333 13.15 19.80 18.87
CA LYS A 333 13.66 18.52 18.39
C LYS A 333 12.66 17.39 18.63
N PHE A 334 12.71 16.37 17.75
CA PHE A 334 11.87 15.19 17.82
C PHE A 334 10.37 15.52 17.80
N ARG A 335 9.90 15.88 16.61
CA ARG A 335 8.48 16.21 16.39
C ARG A 335 7.59 15.03 16.73
N LEU A 336 6.59 15.26 17.55
CA LEU A 336 5.56 14.29 17.86
C LEU A 336 4.56 14.21 16.71
N LYS A 337 4.03 13.02 16.49
CA LYS A 337 3.14 12.75 15.36
C LYS A 337 2.09 11.68 15.73
N PRO A 338 1.15 12.03 16.61
CA PRO A 338 0.02 11.13 16.88
C PRO A 338 -0.83 10.94 15.64
N ASP A 339 -1.37 9.75 15.45
CA ASP A 339 -2.16 9.40 14.27
C ASP A 339 -3.43 10.24 14.17
N ILE A 340 -4.17 10.35 15.28
CA ILE A 340 -5.43 11.10 15.35
C ILE A 340 -5.45 11.91 16.64
N VAL A 341 -5.77 13.20 16.53
CA VAL A 341 -6.06 14.09 17.67
C VAL A 341 -7.46 14.61 17.53
N ILE A 342 -8.29 14.36 18.54
CA ILE A 342 -9.64 14.88 18.65
C ILE A 342 -9.64 16.05 19.64
N ARG A 343 -10.20 17.18 19.24
CA ARG A 343 -10.38 18.36 20.08
C ARG A 343 -11.88 18.60 20.26
N LYS A 344 -12.36 18.60 21.51
CA LYS A 344 -13.75 18.88 21.88
C LYS A 344 -13.95 20.38 22.09
N GLU A 345 -15.21 20.86 22.14
CA GLU A 345 -15.54 22.28 22.36
C GLU A 345 -15.10 22.80 23.73
N ASP A 346 -15.17 21.96 24.77
CA ASP A 346 -14.68 22.28 26.12
C ASP A 346 -13.17 22.45 26.17
N GLY A 347 -12.52 22.16 25.05
CA GLY A 347 -11.10 22.21 24.86
C GLY A 347 -10.37 20.96 25.33
N SER A 348 -11.02 19.94 25.82
CA SER A 348 -10.40 18.64 26.10
C SER A 348 -9.84 18.01 24.82
N GLN A 349 -8.79 17.22 24.97
CA GLN A 349 -8.12 16.56 23.86
C GLN A 349 -8.07 15.05 24.09
N ILE A 350 -8.26 14.30 23.03
CA ILE A 350 -8.11 12.85 23.02
C ILE A 350 -7.10 12.50 21.93
N ILE A 351 -6.16 11.62 22.25
CA ILE A 351 -5.15 11.15 21.33
C ILE A 351 -5.41 9.68 21.04
N LEU A 352 -5.50 9.35 19.75
CA LEU A 352 -5.62 7.97 19.30
C LEU A 352 -4.41 7.63 18.44
N ASP A 353 -3.79 6.51 18.73
CA ASP A 353 -2.66 5.99 17.97
C ASP A 353 -2.96 4.55 17.54
N THR A 354 -2.80 4.26 16.28
CA THR A 354 -3.17 2.98 15.67
C THR A 354 -1.96 2.08 15.50
N LYS A 355 -2.12 0.81 15.82
CA LYS A 355 -1.03 -0.17 15.68
C LYS A 355 -1.53 -1.41 14.93
N TRP A 356 -0.89 -1.75 13.82
CA TRP A 356 -1.15 -2.99 13.09
C TRP A 356 -0.34 -4.14 13.70
N LYS A 357 -0.81 -4.64 14.84
CA LYS A 357 -0.19 -5.74 15.59
C LYS A 357 -1.27 -6.63 16.18
N SER A 358 -1.02 -7.94 16.26
CA SER A 358 -1.90 -8.86 17.01
C SER A 358 -1.45 -8.91 18.47
N LEU A 359 -2.34 -8.62 19.39
CA LEU A 359 -2.11 -8.78 20.82
C LEU A 359 -2.52 -10.17 21.30
N THR A 360 -2.03 -10.57 22.47
CA THR A 360 -2.34 -11.85 23.12
C THR A 360 -3.04 -11.60 24.44
N ASP A 361 -3.93 -12.54 24.84
CA ASP A 361 -4.62 -12.46 26.13
C ASP A 361 -3.72 -12.93 27.29
N ASN A 362 -2.57 -12.29 27.43
CA ASN A 362 -1.58 -12.60 28.46
C ASN A 362 -1.15 -11.32 29.21
N GLU A 363 -1.83 -11.03 30.31
CA GLU A 363 -1.57 -9.85 31.14
C GLU A 363 -0.12 -9.82 31.68
N ARG A 364 0.47 -10.98 32.03
CA ARG A 364 1.85 -11.06 32.56
C ARG A 364 2.88 -10.62 31.53
N MET A 365 2.56 -10.73 30.26
CA MET A 365 3.39 -10.27 29.14
C MET A 365 2.91 -8.92 28.58
N ASN A 366 2.14 -8.14 29.37
CA ASN A 366 1.55 -6.86 28.99
C ASN A 366 0.76 -6.97 27.67
N TYR A 367 0.03 -8.07 27.48
CA TYR A 367 -0.75 -8.36 26.27
C TYR A 367 0.07 -8.38 24.96
N GLY A 368 1.41 -8.37 25.02
CA GLY A 368 2.30 -8.26 23.88
C GLY A 368 2.53 -6.83 23.39
N ILE A 369 2.12 -5.83 24.16
CA ILE A 369 2.34 -4.41 23.84
C ILE A 369 3.83 -4.09 23.99
N SER A 370 4.41 -3.40 23.01
CA SER A 370 5.80 -3.02 23.07
C SER A 370 6.03 -1.86 24.04
N GLN A 371 7.15 -1.90 24.76
CA GLN A 371 7.53 -0.83 25.67
C GLN A 371 7.72 0.51 24.95
N SER A 372 8.17 0.47 23.70
CA SER A 372 8.31 1.67 22.87
C SER A 372 6.97 2.33 22.55
N ASP A 373 5.91 1.52 22.32
CA ASP A 373 4.57 2.07 22.10
C ASP A 373 4.07 2.79 23.35
N MET A 374 4.30 2.22 24.54
CA MET A 374 3.90 2.84 25.82
C MET A 374 4.68 4.12 26.11
N TYR A 375 5.99 4.17 25.83
CA TYR A 375 6.76 5.41 25.94
C TYR A 375 6.25 6.51 25.00
N GLN A 376 5.86 6.15 23.80
CA GLN A 376 5.26 7.08 22.85
C GLN A 376 3.94 7.66 23.39
N MET A 377 3.06 6.81 23.93
CA MET A 377 1.78 7.25 24.52
C MET A 377 2.00 8.16 25.74
N TYR A 378 2.95 7.81 26.60
CA TYR A 378 3.31 8.65 27.74
C TYR A 378 3.82 10.03 27.28
N ALA A 379 4.68 10.08 26.27
CA ALA A 379 5.18 11.33 25.70
C ALA A 379 4.05 12.18 25.10
N TYR A 380 3.09 11.55 24.42
CA TYR A 380 1.93 12.25 23.88
C TYR A 380 1.08 12.85 25.01
N SER A 381 0.74 12.07 26.04
CA SER A 381 -0.03 12.56 27.16
C SER A 381 0.64 13.80 27.78
N LYS A 382 1.93 13.74 28.12
CA LYS A 382 2.64 14.85 28.76
C LYS A 382 2.75 16.10 27.88
N LYS A 383 3.03 15.94 26.58
CA LYS A 383 3.25 17.09 25.68
C LYS A 383 1.96 17.75 25.16
N TYR A 384 0.86 17.03 25.17
CA TYR A 384 -0.44 17.56 24.80
C TYR A 384 -1.25 18.04 26.02
N THR A 385 -0.79 17.81 27.25
CA THR A 385 -1.36 18.42 28.47
C THR A 385 -1.32 19.94 28.37
N ARG A 386 -2.44 20.60 28.66
CA ARG A 386 -2.54 22.06 28.70
C ARG A 386 -1.95 22.59 30.00
N THR A 387 -1.40 23.79 29.95
CA THR A 387 -0.94 24.49 31.16
C THR A 387 -2.13 24.75 32.09
N GLY A 388 -2.13 24.12 33.28
CA GLY A 388 -3.20 24.22 34.27
C GLY A 388 -4.47 23.42 33.92
N GLY A 389 -4.43 22.51 32.95
CA GLY A 389 -5.53 21.65 32.53
C GLY A 389 -5.23 20.16 32.69
N ASP A 390 -6.20 19.33 32.41
CA ASP A 390 -6.08 17.87 32.49
C ASP A 390 -5.20 17.29 31.39
N SER A 391 -4.58 16.15 31.69
CA SER A 391 -3.88 15.34 30.68
C SER A 391 -4.88 14.82 29.63
N PRO A 392 -4.51 14.78 28.34
CA PRO A 392 -5.39 14.19 27.35
C PRO A 392 -5.56 12.68 27.58
N ASP A 393 -6.76 12.19 27.29
CA ASP A 393 -6.98 10.76 27.19
C ASP A 393 -6.22 10.17 26.00
N VAL A 394 -5.48 9.10 26.23
CA VAL A 394 -4.68 8.42 25.19
C VAL A 394 -5.19 7.01 24.97
N TRP A 395 -5.46 6.69 23.72
CA TRP A 395 -5.96 5.38 23.31
C TRP A 395 -5.05 4.73 22.28
N LEU A 396 -4.73 3.47 22.51
CA LEU A 396 -4.07 2.60 21.53
C LEU A 396 -5.12 1.73 20.84
N LEU A 397 -5.18 1.81 19.52
CA LEU A 397 -6.15 1.10 18.70
C LEU A 397 -5.47 -0.05 17.97
N TYR A 398 -5.94 -1.27 18.20
CA TYR A 398 -5.45 -2.50 17.56
C TYR A 398 -6.55 -3.18 16.77
N PRO A 399 -6.25 -3.88 15.65
CA PRO A 399 -7.24 -4.75 15.03
C PRO A 399 -7.59 -5.90 16.00
N VAL A 400 -8.88 -6.22 16.11
CA VAL A 400 -9.32 -7.34 16.93
C VAL A 400 -8.81 -8.66 16.37
N ASN A 401 -8.45 -9.57 17.26
CA ASN A 401 -8.19 -10.97 16.94
C ASN A 401 -9.05 -11.89 17.84
N SER A 402 -9.02 -13.20 17.60
CA SER A 402 -9.84 -14.17 18.32
C SER A 402 -9.61 -14.16 19.83
N GLU A 403 -8.38 -13.94 20.30
CA GLU A 403 -8.04 -13.91 21.73
C GLU A 403 -8.56 -12.63 22.41
N MET A 404 -8.53 -11.51 21.69
CA MET A 404 -8.88 -10.20 22.23
C MET A 404 -10.35 -9.81 22.00
N ARG A 405 -11.13 -10.62 21.28
CA ARG A 405 -12.54 -10.33 20.95
C ARG A 405 -13.42 -10.08 22.17
N LYS A 406 -13.13 -10.71 23.29
CA LYS A 406 -13.85 -10.48 24.57
C LYS A 406 -13.69 -9.06 25.13
N TYR A 407 -12.75 -8.27 24.61
CA TYR A 407 -12.52 -6.88 25.03
C TYR A 407 -13.18 -5.86 24.08
N THR A 408 -13.91 -6.29 23.07
CA THR A 408 -14.64 -5.38 22.18
C THR A 408 -15.87 -4.78 22.85
N ASP A 409 -16.48 -5.51 23.79
CA ASP A 409 -17.70 -5.10 24.50
C ASP A 409 -17.38 -4.14 25.69
N ASP A 410 -17.76 -4.45 26.91
CA ASP A 410 -17.68 -3.54 28.05
C ASP A 410 -16.33 -3.52 28.78
N ARG A 411 -15.42 -4.40 28.43
CA ARG A 411 -14.12 -4.48 29.09
C ARG A 411 -13.10 -3.55 28.45
N ILE A 412 -12.48 -2.70 29.27
CA ILE A 412 -11.41 -1.80 28.87
C ILE A 412 -10.12 -2.25 29.56
N ILE A 413 -9.03 -2.38 28.80
CA ILE A 413 -7.69 -2.54 29.35
C ILE A 413 -7.13 -1.14 29.49
N GLU A 414 -6.76 -0.77 30.71
CA GLU A 414 -6.22 0.56 31.04
C GLU A 414 -4.91 0.43 31.82
N PHE A 415 -3.97 1.28 31.48
CA PHE A 415 -2.71 1.46 32.18
C PHE A 415 -2.65 2.87 32.76
N ILE A 416 -2.39 2.99 34.05
CA ILE A 416 -2.36 4.28 34.76
C ILE A 416 -0.95 4.51 35.31
N SER A 417 -0.34 5.63 34.93
CA SER A 417 0.88 6.13 35.57
C SER A 417 0.52 7.25 36.52
N LYS A 418 0.63 6.97 37.83
CA LYS A 418 0.35 7.92 38.89
C LYS A 418 1.53 8.87 39.09
N ASN A 419 1.25 10.16 39.13
CA ASN A 419 2.24 11.22 39.36
C ASN A 419 1.82 12.01 40.60
N ALA A 420 2.76 12.15 41.57
CA ALA A 420 2.47 12.79 42.85
C ALA A 420 2.16 14.30 42.72
N ASP A 421 2.78 14.98 41.74
CA ASP A 421 2.70 16.44 41.57
C ASP A 421 2.04 16.87 40.26
N GLU A 422 1.55 15.95 39.47
CA GLU A 422 0.94 16.19 38.14
C GLU A 422 -0.25 15.27 37.91
N ASN A 423 -1.04 15.60 36.89
CA ASN A 423 -2.14 14.73 36.47
C ASN A 423 -1.66 13.34 36.06
N ASP A 424 -2.40 12.32 36.43
CA ASP A 424 -2.17 10.93 36.04
C ASP A 424 -2.19 10.77 34.51
N VAL A 425 -1.44 9.81 34.02
CA VAL A 425 -1.43 9.46 32.60
C VAL A 425 -2.24 8.18 32.43
N HIS A 426 -3.29 8.27 31.66
CA HIS A 426 -4.17 7.16 31.30
C HIS A 426 -3.93 6.71 29.88
N VAL A 427 -3.62 5.43 29.68
CA VAL A 427 -3.49 4.80 28.36
C VAL A 427 -4.47 3.65 28.28
N ARG A 428 -5.44 3.75 27.38
CA ARG A 428 -6.51 2.76 27.20
C ARG A 428 -6.35 2.02 25.88
N LEU A 429 -6.76 0.77 25.85
CA LEU A 429 -6.78 -0.03 24.64
C LEU A 429 -8.17 -0.10 24.05
N PHE A 430 -8.23 -0.08 22.71
CA PHE A 430 -9.46 -0.32 21.97
C PHE A 430 -9.19 -1.31 20.82
N PHE A 431 -10.08 -2.29 20.66
CA PHE A 431 -9.98 -3.31 19.64
C PHE A 431 -10.99 -3.03 18.53
N VAL A 432 -10.46 -2.76 17.34
CA VAL A 432 -11.25 -2.41 16.15
C VAL A 432 -11.66 -3.67 15.42
N ASP A 433 -12.96 -3.94 15.36
CA ASP A 433 -13.51 -5.01 14.52
C ASP A 433 -13.61 -4.51 13.07
N LEU A 434 -12.73 -5.05 12.21
CA LEU A 434 -12.68 -4.68 10.79
C LEU A 434 -13.82 -5.27 9.96
N LYS A 435 -14.46 -6.34 10.44
CA LYS A 435 -15.67 -6.91 9.82
C LYS A 435 -16.86 -5.97 10.00
N GLU A 436 -17.04 -5.46 11.23
CA GLU A 436 -18.13 -4.58 11.63
C GLU A 436 -17.61 -3.17 12.00
N ILE A 437 -16.80 -2.59 11.12
CA ILE A 437 -16.08 -1.33 11.40
C ILE A 437 -17.03 -0.18 11.80
N GLY A 438 -18.20 -0.08 11.19
CA GLY A 438 -19.19 0.96 11.51
C GLY A 438 -19.65 0.88 12.95
N GLN A 439 -20.02 -0.31 13.43
CA GLN A 439 -20.43 -0.55 14.81
C GLN A 439 -19.25 -0.35 15.77
N SER A 440 -18.06 -0.84 15.40
CA SER A 440 -16.85 -0.68 16.20
C SER A 440 -16.52 0.81 16.42
N MET A 441 -16.62 1.66 15.37
CA MET A 441 -16.41 3.10 15.51
C MET A 441 -17.51 3.81 16.31
N GLN A 442 -18.74 3.36 16.25
CA GLN A 442 -19.82 3.89 17.12
C GLN A 442 -19.56 3.58 18.60
N THR A 443 -19.12 2.35 18.90
CA THR A 443 -18.71 1.96 20.25
C THR A 443 -17.53 2.81 20.73
N LEU A 444 -16.54 3.03 19.88
CA LEU A 444 -15.43 3.92 20.21
C LEU A 444 -15.93 5.33 20.50
N LYS A 445 -16.77 5.92 19.62
CA LYS A 445 -17.37 7.25 19.83
C LYS A 445 -18.06 7.34 21.19
N SER A 446 -18.93 6.38 21.53
CA SER A 446 -19.63 6.37 22.82
C SER A 446 -18.66 6.30 24.01
N ARG A 447 -17.56 5.55 23.90
CA ARG A 447 -16.51 5.51 24.92
C ARG A 447 -15.75 6.83 25.05
N LEU A 448 -15.51 7.54 23.94
CA LEU A 448 -14.85 8.84 23.94
C LEU A 448 -15.78 9.98 24.43
N GLU A 449 -17.12 9.82 24.33
CA GLU A 449 -18.13 10.74 24.87
C GLU A 449 -18.25 10.62 26.37
N ASN A 450 -18.31 9.40 26.86
CA ASN A 450 -18.38 9.09 28.28
C ASN A 450 -16.97 9.21 28.85
N ASN A 451 -16.60 10.42 29.32
CA ASN A 451 -15.33 10.60 30.05
C ASN A 451 -15.33 9.56 31.20
N TYR A 452 -14.58 8.48 31.05
CA TYR A 452 -14.31 7.55 32.13
C TYR A 452 -13.40 8.27 33.14
N SER A 453 -14.03 8.99 34.08
CA SER A 453 -13.40 9.60 35.28
C SER A 453 -13.22 8.53 36.35
#